data_13f05ce07c7fca0ac823c0b034e44acd
#
_entry.id   13f05ce07c7fca0ac823c0b034e44acd
#
_cell.length_a   1.000
_cell.length_b   1.000
_cell.length_c   1.000
_cell.angle_alpha   90.00
_cell.angle_beta   90.00
_cell.angle_gamma   90.00
#
_symmetry.space_group_name_H-M   'P 1'
#
loop_
_entity.id
_entity.type
_entity.pdbx_description
1 polymer ?
#
loop_
_entity_poly.entity_id
_entity_poly.type
_entity_poly.pdbx_seq_one_letter_code
_entity_poly.pdbx_strand_id
1 'polypeptide(L)'
;MKKLIILSLFATPFFAKAQFTITNSSTTSLLELRQGTFPLELQRVIKETDTCYELDFRDQQYTTVVMSTLKFGNLQQLHYFMQALAVLKKGNTGDIAKFKDYTVKRVDVKKDGIWYTLICSEGEVTNFQQSEADQMVATIKSL
;
A
#
# COMPACT_ATOMS: atom_id res chain seq x y z
N MET A 1 32.68 -2.37 -70.10
CA MET A 1 31.58 -1.53 -69.57
C MET A 1 31.08 -2.19 -68.26
N LYS A 2 31.50 -1.65 -67.08
CA LYS A 2 31.09 -2.14 -65.77
C LYS A 2 29.86 -1.39 -65.34
N LYS A 3 28.70 -2.05 -65.18
CA LYS A 3 27.46 -1.46 -64.64
C LYS A 3 27.54 -1.42 -63.12
N LEU A 4 27.60 -0.23 -62.60
CA LEU A 4 27.53 0.04 -61.14
C LEU A 4 26.07 0.00 -60.73
N ILE A 5 25.67 -1.02 -59.93
CA ILE A 5 24.33 -1.07 -59.33
C ILE A 5 24.43 -0.36 -57.99
N ILE A 6 23.83 0.83 -57.91
CA ILE A 6 23.68 1.58 -56.64
C ILE A 6 22.45 1.02 -55.93
N LEU A 7 22.67 0.26 -54.85
CA LEU A 7 21.64 -0.23 -53.97
C LEU A 7 21.30 0.90 -52.97
N SER A 8 20.26 1.68 -53.25
CA SER A 8 19.76 2.69 -52.32
C SER A 8 19.02 2.01 -51.18
N LEU A 9 19.69 1.95 -50.03
CA LEU A 9 19.10 1.49 -48.77
C LEU A 9 18.15 2.55 -48.29
N PHE A 10 16.83 2.38 -48.48
CA PHE A 10 15.82 3.19 -47.87
C PHE A 10 15.78 2.89 -46.38
N ALA A 11 16.47 3.68 -45.57
CA ALA A 11 16.29 3.72 -44.14
C ALA A 11 14.96 4.44 -43.83
N THR A 12 13.87 3.68 -43.67
CA THR A 12 12.63 4.22 -43.12
C THR A 12 12.85 4.54 -41.66
N PRO A 13 12.69 5.79 -41.22
CA PRO A 13 12.73 6.07 -39.78
C PRO A 13 11.51 5.45 -39.13
N PHE A 14 11.71 4.42 -38.33
CA PHE A 14 10.71 3.94 -37.40
C PHE A 14 10.46 5.02 -36.38
N PHE A 15 9.48 5.88 -36.62
CA PHE A 15 8.91 6.73 -35.57
C PHE A 15 8.14 5.80 -34.62
N ALA A 16 8.79 5.34 -33.57
CA ALA A 16 8.12 4.76 -32.43
C ALA A 16 7.25 5.86 -31.84
N LYS A 17 5.94 5.83 -32.14
CA LYS A 17 4.96 6.65 -31.45
C LYS A 17 4.92 6.13 -30.01
N ALA A 18 5.62 6.81 -29.11
CA ALA A 18 5.42 6.61 -27.68
C ALA A 18 3.97 6.97 -27.38
N GLN A 19 3.12 5.96 -27.21
CA GLN A 19 1.76 6.15 -26.75
C GLN A 19 1.83 6.43 -25.25
N PHE A 20 1.69 7.70 -24.87
CA PHE A 20 1.47 8.06 -23.48
C PHE A 20 -0.01 7.84 -23.16
N THR A 21 -0.28 6.90 -22.28
CA THR A 21 -1.62 6.76 -21.72
C THR A 21 -1.66 7.62 -20.45
N ILE A 22 -2.49 8.66 -20.47
CA ILE A 22 -2.77 9.45 -19.26
C ILE A 22 -3.81 8.68 -18.47
N THR A 23 -3.40 8.06 -17.37
CA THR A 23 -4.33 7.39 -16.45
C THR A 23 -4.84 8.42 -15.45
N ASN A 24 -6.12 8.73 -15.51
CA ASN A 24 -6.79 9.54 -14.50
C ASN A 24 -6.90 8.73 -13.21
N SER A 25 -6.31 9.24 -12.14
CA SER A 25 -6.47 8.68 -10.80
C SER A 25 -6.99 9.74 -9.85
N SER A 26 -7.89 9.37 -8.97
CA SER A 26 -8.34 10.21 -7.86
C SER A 26 -8.10 9.49 -6.54
N THR A 27 -7.56 10.21 -5.57
CA THR A 27 -7.31 9.71 -4.23
C THR A 27 -8.22 10.45 -3.26
N THR A 28 -8.87 9.69 -2.38
CA THR A 28 -9.73 10.23 -1.32
C THR A 28 -9.25 9.69 0.00
N SER A 29 -8.89 10.57 0.95
CA SER A 29 -8.61 10.18 2.32
C SER A 29 -9.89 9.64 2.97
N LEU A 30 -9.82 8.44 3.52
CA LEU A 30 -10.90 7.82 4.26
C LEU A 30 -10.72 8.02 5.76
N LEU A 31 -9.50 7.97 6.22
CA LEU A 31 -9.16 8.09 7.63
C LEU A 31 -7.70 8.52 7.79
N GLU A 32 -7.48 9.66 8.38
CA GLU A 32 -6.17 10.14 8.81
C GLU A 32 -6.02 9.89 10.31
N LEU A 33 -5.18 8.92 10.67
CA LEU A 33 -4.99 8.50 12.06
C LEU A 33 -3.89 9.31 12.76
N ARG A 34 -2.83 9.64 12.02
CA ARG A 34 -1.70 10.42 12.52
C ARG A 34 -1.16 11.35 11.44
N GLN A 35 -0.77 12.54 11.85
CA GLN A 35 -0.09 13.54 11.03
C GLN A 35 1.36 13.74 11.49
N GLY A 36 2.13 14.48 10.70
CA GLY A 36 3.47 14.92 11.06
C GLY A 36 4.54 13.85 10.89
N THR A 37 5.33 13.59 11.93
CA THR A 37 6.53 12.76 11.83
C THR A 37 6.24 11.27 11.61
N PHE A 38 5.10 10.78 12.04
CA PHE A 38 4.68 9.36 11.90
C PHE A 38 3.28 9.26 11.30
N PRO A 39 3.11 9.67 10.04
CA PRO A 39 1.80 9.63 9.40
C PRO A 39 1.30 8.19 9.28
N LEU A 40 -0.02 8.06 9.38
CA LEU A 40 -0.75 6.82 9.12
C LEU A 40 -2.12 7.21 8.56
N GLU A 41 -2.35 6.88 7.29
CA GLU A 41 -3.54 7.29 6.58
C GLU A 41 -4.10 6.16 5.72
N LEU A 42 -5.41 5.93 5.81
CA LEU A 42 -6.13 5.03 4.93
C LEU A 42 -6.80 5.82 3.82
N GLN A 43 -6.55 5.42 2.58
CA GLN A 43 -7.03 6.09 1.38
C GLN A 43 -7.80 5.14 0.45
N ARG A 44 -8.72 5.71 -0.31
CA ARG A 44 -9.34 5.07 -1.47
C ARG A 44 -8.76 5.69 -2.74
N VAL A 45 -8.26 4.86 -3.62
CA VAL A 45 -7.68 5.27 -4.90
C VAL A 45 -8.51 4.69 -6.04
N ILE A 46 -9.02 5.55 -6.91
CA ILE A 46 -9.75 5.17 -8.11
C ILE A 46 -8.84 5.42 -9.30
N LYS A 47 -8.56 4.37 -10.07
CA LYS A 47 -7.79 4.42 -11.33
C LYS A 47 -8.68 3.94 -12.45
N GLU A 48 -9.08 4.86 -13.33
CA GLU A 48 -10.06 4.57 -14.39
C GLU A 48 -11.36 3.98 -13.81
N THR A 49 -11.55 2.67 -13.91
CA THR A 49 -12.72 1.94 -13.39
C THR A 49 -12.43 1.14 -12.13
N ASP A 50 -11.15 1.01 -11.77
CA ASP A 50 -10.73 0.16 -10.66
C ASP A 50 -10.60 0.97 -9.37
N THR A 51 -11.15 0.41 -8.30
CA THR A 51 -11.02 0.97 -6.95
C THR A 51 -10.11 0.08 -6.12
N CYS A 52 -9.03 0.66 -5.61
CA CYS A 52 -8.16 0.03 -4.62
C CYS A 52 -8.07 0.89 -3.35
N TYR A 53 -7.49 0.32 -2.31
CA TYR A 53 -7.30 0.99 -1.03
C TYR A 53 -5.83 0.94 -0.67
N GLU A 54 -5.34 1.98 -0.04
CA GLU A 54 -3.94 2.14 0.32
C GLU A 54 -3.84 2.58 1.79
N LEU A 55 -2.93 1.96 2.53
CA LEU A 55 -2.53 2.40 3.84
C LEU A 55 -1.15 3.01 3.73
N ASP A 56 -1.08 4.32 3.80
CA ASP A 56 0.17 5.08 3.78
C ASP A 56 0.71 5.23 5.19
N PHE A 57 1.99 4.98 5.37
CA PHE A 57 2.66 5.07 6.66
C PHE A 57 4.13 5.43 6.51
N ARG A 58 4.71 5.94 7.61
CA ARG A 58 6.16 6.05 7.71
C ARG A 58 6.76 4.69 8.02
N ASP A 59 7.77 4.29 7.24
CA ASP A 59 8.59 3.15 7.56
C ASP A 59 9.46 3.45 8.79
N GLN A 60 9.23 2.70 9.86
CA GLN A 60 9.88 2.92 11.15
C GLN A 60 11.26 2.28 11.27
N GLN A 61 11.74 1.59 10.25
CA GLN A 61 13.10 1.06 10.21
C GLN A 61 14.14 2.17 10.00
N TYR A 62 13.74 3.30 9.42
CA TYR A 62 14.64 4.39 9.08
C TYR A 62 14.53 5.57 10.05
N THR A 63 15.67 6.18 10.37
CA THR A 63 15.74 7.42 11.16
C THR A 63 15.23 8.62 10.37
N THR A 64 15.42 8.62 9.04
CA THR A 64 14.84 9.60 8.12
C THR A 64 13.38 9.25 7.80
N VAL A 65 12.60 10.23 7.38
CA VAL A 65 11.21 10.00 6.98
C VAL A 65 11.18 9.32 5.62
N VAL A 66 10.89 8.02 5.61
CA VAL A 66 10.62 7.24 4.40
C VAL A 66 9.15 6.83 4.44
N MET A 67 8.39 7.23 3.42
CA MET A 67 6.99 6.86 3.30
C MET A 67 6.87 5.54 2.54
N SER A 68 5.97 4.69 3.01
CA SER A 68 5.64 3.42 2.39
C SER A 68 4.13 3.24 2.31
N THR A 69 3.68 2.40 1.38
CA THR A 69 2.27 2.17 1.11
C THR A 69 1.97 0.68 1.05
N LEU A 70 1.05 0.22 1.90
CA LEU A 70 0.44 -1.10 1.76
C LEU A 70 -0.81 -0.99 0.88
N LYS A 71 -0.87 -1.78 -0.21
CA LYS A 71 -1.97 -1.77 -1.18
C LYS A 71 -2.92 -2.93 -0.96
N PHE A 72 -4.21 -2.61 -0.95
CA PHE A 72 -5.30 -3.57 -1.00
C PHE A 72 -5.99 -3.44 -2.36
N GLY A 73 -5.95 -4.47 -3.19
CA GLY A 73 -6.46 -4.45 -4.56
C GLY A 73 -7.98 -4.24 -4.66
N ASN A 74 -8.73 -4.49 -3.57
CA ASN A 74 -10.16 -4.30 -3.50
C ASN A 74 -10.66 -4.22 -2.04
N LEU A 75 -11.94 -3.90 -1.86
CA LEU A 75 -12.57 -3.80 -0.54
C LEU A 75 -12.53 -5.12 0.24
N GLN A 76 -12.61 -6.27 -0.44
CA GLN A 76 -12.55 -7.57 0.23
C GLN A 76 -11.20 -7.82 0.90
N GLN A 77 -10.09 -7.49 0.25
CA GLN A 77 -8.74 -7.60 0.85
C GLN A 77 -8.60 -6.69 2.06
N LEU A 78 -9.14 -5.48 1.99
CA LEU A 78 -9.19 -4.57 3.12
C LEU A 78 -10.02 -5.15 4.28
N HIS A 79 -11.17 -5.78 4.00
CA HIS A 79 -11.97 -6.46 5.01
C HIS A 79 -11.22 -7.63 5.67
N TYR A 80 -10.43 -8.40 4.92
CA TYR A 80 -9.60 -9.47 5.51
C TYR A 80 -8.55 -8.91 6.46
N PHE A 81 -7.93 -7.79 6.13
CA PHE A 81 -7.02 -7.11 7.04
C PHE A 81 -7.73 -6.72 8.34
N MET A 82 -8.95 -6.17 8.27
CA MET A 82 -9.75 -5.79 9.44
C MET A 82 -10.17 -6.99 10.29
N GLN A 83 -10.55 -8.09 9.66
CA GLN A 83 -10.87 -9.34 10.36
C GLN A 83 -9.64 -9.86 11.12
N ALA A 84 -8.45 -9.79 10.52
CA ALA A 84 -7.22 -10.16 11.19
C ALA A 84 -6.96 -9.31 12.45
N LEU A 85 -7.13 -7.99 12.38
CA LEU A 85 -7.01 -7.11 13.54
C LEU A 85 -8.01 -7.47 14.63
N ALA A 86 -9.26 -7.77 14.26
CA ALA A 86 -10.30 -8.17 15.21
C ALA A 86 -9.99 -9.52 15.90
N VAL A 87 -9.38 -10.46 15.18
CA VAL A 87 -8.93 -11.74 15.72
C VAL A 87 -7.73 -11.54 16.65
N LEU A 88 -6.72 -10.79 16.19
CA LEU A 88 -5.51 -10.49 16.97
C LEU A 88 -5.84 -9.71 18.25
N LYS A 89 -6.86 -8.86 18.23
CA LYS A 89 -7.33 -8.13 19.44
C LYS A 89 -7.70 -9.09 20.60
N LYS A 90 -8.22 -10.27 20.27
CA LYS A 90 -8.63 -11.29 21.25
C LYS A 90 -7.54 -12.32 21.55
N GLY A 91 -6.44 -12.25 20.81
CA GLY A 91 -5.31 -13.19 20.91
C GLY A 91 -4.33 -12.84 22.03
N ASN A 92 -3.13 -13.37 21.92
CA ASN A 92 -2.02 -13.17 22.85
C ASN A 92 -0.88 -12.36 22.22
N THR A 93 0.00 -11.79 23.05
CA THR A 93 1.21 -11.17 22.54
C THR A 93 2.05 -12.18 21.74
N GLY A 94 2.49 -11.77 20.56
CA GLY A 94 3.23 -12.61 19.63
C GLY A 94 2.36 -13.33 18.59
N ASP A 95 1.02 -13.31 18.72
CA ASP A 95 0.12 -13.86 17.68
C ASP A 95 0.31 -13.10 16.37
N ILE A 96 0.23 -13.83 15.27
CA ILE A 96 0.57 -13.34 13.93
C ILE A 96 -0.55 -13.69 12.94
N ALA A 97 -1.00 -12.71 12.17
CA ALA A 97 -1.79 -12.92 10.95
C ALA A 97 -0.88 -12.71 9.72
N LYS A 98 -0.75 -13.75 8.89
CA LYS A 98 0.08 -13.71 7.67
C LYS A 98 -0.79 -13.62 6.43
N PHE A 99 -0.44 -12.69 5.54
CA PHE A 99 -0.98 -12.51 4.21
C PHE A 99 0.14 -12.70 3.17
N LYS A 100 -0.22 -12.69 1.90
CA LYS A 100 0.76 -12.82 0.82
C LYS A 100 1.81 -11.70 0.86
N ASP A 101 1.34 -10.46 1.02
CA ASP A 101 2.16 -9.26 0.82
C ASP A 101 2.52 -8.56 2.15
N TYR A 102 2.02 -9.07 3.28
CA TYR A 102 2.30 -8.48 4.59
C TYR A 102 1.99 -9.44 5.75
N THR A 103 2.50 -9.08 6.91
CA THR A 103 2.25 -9.78 8.19
C THR A 103 1.86 -8.76 9.24
N VAL A 104 0.86 -9.08 10.06
CA VAL A 104 0.50 -8.29 11.25
C VAL A 104 0.78 -9.10 12.49
N LYS A 105 1.52 -8.55 13.41
CA LYS A 105 1.88 -9.17 14.70
C LYS A 105 1.31 -8.35 15.85
N ARG A 106 0.66 -9.00 16.80
CA ARG A 106 0.26 -8.38 18.06
C ARG A 106 1.43 -8.30 19.04
N VAL A 107 1.54 -7.15 19.72
CA VAL A 107 2.53 -6.90 20.78
C VAL A 107 1.83 -6.21 21.95
N ASP A 108 1.85 -6.83 23.14
CA ASP A 108 1.30 -6.21 24.34
C ASP A 108 2.41 -5.45 25.09
N VAL A 109 2.24 -4.16 25.21
CA VAL A 109 3.16 -3.28 25.91
C VAL A 109 2.58 -2.94 27.29
N LYS A 110 3.26 -3.33 28.37
CA LYS A 110 2.76 -3.28 29.75
C LYS A 110 2.13 -1.96 30.17
N LYS A 111 2.59 -0.83 29.64
CA LYS A 111 2.08 0.52 29.98
C LYS A 111 1.16 1.12 28.90
N ASP A 112 1.36 0.71 27.63
CA ASP A 112 0.75 1.36 26.48
C ASP A 112 -0.35 0.52 25.82
N GLY A 113 -0.63 -0.68 26.37
CA GLY A 113 -1.68 -1.56 25.88
C GLY A 113 -1.28 -2.39 24.67
N ILE A 114 -2.25 -2.67 23.80
CA ILE A 114 -2.06 -3.51 22.61
C ILE A 114 -1.55 -2.67 21.46
N TRP A 115 -0.49 -3.16 20.84
CA TRP A 115 0.10 -2.63 19.62
C TRP A 115 0.10 -3.68 18.53
N TYR A 116 0.11 -3.24 17.30
CA TYR A 116 0.30 -4.08 16.12
C TYR A 116 1.54 -3.64 15.37
N THR A 117 2.37 -4.59 14.99
CA THR A 117 3.47 -4.39 14.04
C THR A 117 3.04 -4.91 12.69
N LEU A 118 2.97 -4.04 11.70
CA LEU A 118 2.77 -4.37 10.30
C LEU A 118 4.14 -4.48 9.64
N ILE A 119 4.39 -5.60 8.96
CA ILE A 119 5.62 -5.89 8.21
C ILE A 119 5.21 -6.24 6.79
N CYS A 120 5.59 -5.42 5.82
CA CYS A 120 5.35 -5.68 4.41
C CYS A 120 6.37 -6.67 3.84
N SER A 121 6.05 -7.28 2.69
CA SER A 121 6.92 -8.27 2.04
C SER A 121 8.26 -7.72 1.58
N GLU A 122 8.34 -6.44 1.29
CA GLU A 122 9.57 -5.72 0.90
C GLU A 122 10.40 -5.28 2.11
N GLY A 123 9.88 -5.50 3.32
CA GLY A 123 10.58 -5.28 4.58
C GLY A 123 10.15 -4.03 5.35
N GLU A 124 9.31 -3.16 4.77
CA GLU A 124 8.83 -1.96 5.45
C GLU A 124 8.05 -2.30 6.72
N VAL A 125 8.21 -1.49 7.74
CA VAL A 125 7.62 -1.73 9.06
C VAL A 125 6.95 -0.48 9.61
N THR A 126 5.74 -0.65 10.12
CA THR A 126 5.10 0.35 10.97
C THR A 126 4.40 -0.29 12.17
N ASN A 127 4.22 0.50 13.23
CA ASN A 127 3.48 0.11 14.41
C ASN A 127 2.28 1.03 14.61
N PHE A 128 1.16 0.49 15.05
CA PHE A 128 -0.03 1.25 15.40
C PHE A 128 -0.71 0.66 16.62
N GLN A 129 -1.45 1.52 17.34
CA GLN A 129 -2.12 1.14 18.58
C GLN A 129 -3.49 0.49 18.32
N GLN A 130 -4.02 -0.19 19.33
CA GLN A 130 -5.36 -0.77 19.28
C GLN A 130 -6.44 0.27 18.97
N SER A 131 -6.33 1.48 19.49
CA SER A 131 -7.28 2.57 19.23
C SER A 131 -7.29 2.99 17.76
N GLU A 132 -6.14 2.98 17.09
CA GLU A 132 -6.02 3.26 15.65
C GLU A 132 -6.61 2.11 14.82
N ALA A 133 -6.34 0.86 15.23
CA ALA A 133 -6.95 -0.33 14.61
C ALA A 133 -8.50 -0.28 14.73
N ASP A 134 -9.03 0.10 15.89
CA ASP A 134 -10.48 0.21 16.09
C ASP A 134 -11.10 1.30 15.21
N GLN A 135 -10.43 2.43 15.00
CA GLN A 135 -10.87 3.48 14.08
C GLN A 135 -10.87 3.00 12.63
N MET A 136 -9.81 2.31 12.19
CA MET A 136 -9.78 1.69 10.86
C MET A 136 -10.95 0.72 10.67
N VAL A 137 -11.19 -0.18 11.61
CA VAL A 137 -12.30 -1.13 11.56
C VAL A 137 -13.65 -0.43 11.49
N ALA A 138 -13.85 0.65 12.25
CA ALA A 138 -15.09 1.43 12.23
C ALA A 138 -15.31 2.11 10.88
N THR A 139 -14.29 2.76 10.33
CA THR A 139 -14.35 3.44 9.03
C THR A 139 -14.71 2.48 7.91
N ILE A 140 -14.10 1.29 7.87
CA ILE A 140 -14.32 0.34 6.79
C ILE A 140 -15.69 -0.34 6.87
N LYS A 141 -16.25 -0.49 8.07
CA LYS A 141 -17.63 -0.97 8.22
C LYS A 141 -18.67 -0.02 7.64
N SER A 142 -18.30 1.24 7.42
CA SER A 142 -19.19 2.26 6.83
C SER A 142 -19.03 2.40 5.31
N LEU A 143 -18.11 1.67 4.69
CA LEU A 143 -17.92 1.62 3.23
C LEU A 143 -18.81 0.56 2.58
#